data_2450fda4724af0101987647263c70c55
#
_entry.id   2450fda4724af0101987647263c70c55
#
_cell.length_a   1.000
_cell.length_b   1.000
_cell.length_c   1.000
_cell.angle_alpha   90.00
_cell.angle_beta   90.00
_cell.angle_gamma   90.00
#
_symmetry.space_group_name_H-M   'P 1'
#
loop_
_entity.id
_entity.type
_entity.pdbx_description
1 polymer ?
#
loop_
_entity_poly.entity_id
_entity_poly.type
_entity_poly.pdbx_seq_one_letter_code
_entity_poly.pdbx_strand_id
1 'polypeptide(L)'
;IGEGRYKNNILAFAPTLAMYDYCFEQFQTQNFKARVKATNSAAIHYNQKLGYKTIRTEEQGSVLEMLLTFNDYQNSTKMLKQFLSRSVKNKRG
;
A
#
# COMPACT_ATOMS: atom_id res chain seq x y z
N ILE A 1 13.17 9.14 -17.97
CA ILE A 1 13.54 8.12 -17.00
C ILE A 1 12.74 8.27 -15.70
N GLY A 2 12.64 9.50 -15.20
CA GLY A 2 11.87 9.74 -14.00
C GLY A 2 10.40 9.34 -14.14
N GLU A 3 9.79 9.68 -15.26
CA GLU A 3 8.42 9.30 -15.52
C GLU A 3 8.23 7.80 -15.59
N GLY A 4 9.19 7.11 -16.21
CA GLY A 4 9.13 5.67 -16.32
C GLY A 4 9.17 5.01 -14.95
N ARG A 5 10.05 5.50 -14.08
CA ARG A 5 10.13 4.98 -12.72
C ARG A 5 8.84 5.20 -11.95
N TYR A 6 8.27 6.38 -12.10
CA TYR A 6 7.05 6.73 -11.40
C TYR A 6 5.90 5.82 -11.82
N LYS A 7 5.73 5.64 -13.13
CA LYS A 7 4.70 4.75 -13.65
C LYS A 7 4.91 3.32 -13.22
N ASN A 8 6.15 2.86 -13.23
CA ASN A 8 6.46 1.50 -12.81
C ASN A 8 6.13 1.29 -11.35
N ASN A 9 6.42 2.29 -10.50
CA ASN A 9 6.09 2.19 -9.09
C ASN A 9 4.59 2.07 -8.86
N ILE A 10 3.80 2.85 -9.58
CA ILE A 10 2.35 2.82 -9.46
C ILE A 10 1.81 1.48 -9.95
N LEU A 11 2.29 1.02 -11.09
CA LEU A 11 1.84 -0.26 -11.65
C LEU A 11 2.23 -1.43 -10.76
N ALA A 12 3.33 -1.30 -10.04
CA ALA A 12 3.76 -2.35 -9.11
C ALA A 12 2.77 -2.57 -7.97
N PHE A 13 1.92 -1.60 -7.68
CA PHE A 13 0.89 -1.76 -6.67
C PHE A 13 -0.28 -2.63 -7.12
N ALA A 14 -0.48 -2.77 -8.43
CA ALA A 14 -1.68 -3.45 -8.95
C ALA A 14 -1.84 -4.87 -8.40
N PRO A 15 -0.83 -5.76 -8.46
CA PRO A 15 -1.01 -7.10 -7.90
C PRO A 15 -1.18 -7.08 -6.38
N THR A 16 -0.52 -6.15 -5.69
CA THR A 16 -0.67 -6.01 -4.25
C THR A 16 -2.09 -5.58 -3.90
N LEU A 17 -2.64 -4.62 -4.63
CA LEU A 17 -4.02 -4.18 -4.42
C LEU A 17 -5.00 -5.31 -4.66
N ALA A 18 -4.78 -6.10 -5.71
CA ALA A 18 -5.65 -7.23 -5.99
C ALA A 18 -5.64 -8.24 -4.85
N MET A 19 -4.46 -8.51 -4.29
CA MET A 19 -4.35 -9.43 -3.17
C MET A 19 -5.09 -8.92 -1.94
N TYR A 20 -4.87 -7.65 -1.57
CA TYR A 20 -5.54 -7.09 -0.41
C TYR A 20 -7.04 -6.97 -0.63
N ASP A 21 -7.48 -6.60 -1.83
CA ASP A 21 -8.90 -6.54 -2.14
C ASP A 21 -9.55 -7.91 -1.93
N TYR A 22 -8.89 -8.95 -2.40
CA TYR A 22 -9.38 -10.31 -2.21
C TYR A 22 -9.45 -10.67 -0.73
N CYS A 23 -8.38 -10.40 0.01
CA CYS A 23 -8.32 -10.74 1.43
C CYS A 23 -9.41 -10.01 2.22
N PHE A 24 -9.58 -8.72 1.97
CA PHE A 24 -10.59 -7.94 2.69
C PHE A 24 -11.99 -8.33 2.27
N GLU A 25 -12.19 -8.73 1.02
CA GLU A 25 -13.48 -9.21 0.57
C GLU A 25 -13.88 -10.48 1.31
N GLN A 26 -12.93 -11.37 1.55
CA GLN A 26 -13.20 -12.60 2.27
C GLN A 26 -13.24 -12.39 3.79
N PHE A 27 -12.44 -11.48 4.29
CA PHE A 27 -12.27 -11.30 5.74
C PHE A 27 -12.27 -9.80 6.07
N GLN A 28 -13.45 -9.19 5.99
CA GLN A 28 -13.58 -7.73 6.14
C GLN A 28 -13.14 -7.20 7.50
N THR A 29 -13.20 -8.04 8.52
CA THR A 29 -12.83 -7.63 9.88
C THR A 29 -11.35 -7.85 10.16
N GLN A 30 -10.60 -8.40 9.23
CA GLN A 30 -9.19 -8.66 9.43
C GLN A 30 -8.39 -7.37 9.35
N ASN A 31 -7.36 -7.32 10.16
CA ASN A 31 -6.34 -6.29 10.08
C ASN A 31 -5.03 -6.98 9.73
N PHE A 32 -4.17 -6.26 9.04
CA PHE A 32 -2.84 -6.79 8.68
C PHE A 32 -1.79 -6.05 9.47
N LYS A 33 -0.85 -6.80 10.01
CA LYS A 33 0.28 -6.23 10.74
C LYS A 33 1.56 -6.49 9.96
N ALA A 34 2.45 -5.52 9.98
CA ALA A 34 3.75 -5.64 9.36
C ALA A 34 4.80 -5.09 10.29
N ARG A 35 5.96 -5.74 10.32
CA ARG A 35 7.11 -5.26 11.10
C ARG A 35 8.20 -4.90 10.10
N VAL A 36 8.65 -3.67 10.16
CA VAL A 36 9.57 -3.12 9.19
C VAL A 36 10.72 -2.47 9.92
N LYS A 37 11.94 -2.68 9.43
CA LYS A 37 13.10 -1.98 10.00
C LYS A 37 12.97 -0.49 9.79
N ALA A 38 13.28 0.28 10.82
CA ALA A 38 13.17 1.74 10.75
C ALA A 38 14.05 2.33 9.66
N THR A 39 15.13 1.64 9.28
CA THR A 39 16.03 2.08 8.23
C THR A 39 15.52 1.76 6.83
N ASN A 40 14.48 0.94 6.71
CA ASN A 40 13.94 0.55 5.41
C ASN A 40 12.87 1.54 4.98
N SER A 41 13.28 2.73 4.59
CA SER A 41 12.34 3.79 4.24
C SER A 41 11.50 3.45 3.02
N ALA A 42 12.03 2.69 2.08
CA ALA A 42 11.26 2.29 0.90
C ALA A 42 10.06 1.43 1.28
N ALA A 43 10.26 0.46 2.17
CA ALA A 43 9.16 -0.39 2.62
C ALA A 43 8.15 0.40 3.44
N ILE A 44 8.64 1.32 4.28
CA ILE A 44 7.76 2.15 5.10
C ILE A 44 6.86 3.00 4.19
N HIS A 45 7.44 3.65 3.20
CA HIS A 45 6.67 4.48 2.27
C HIS A 45 5.68 3.66 1.46
N TYR A 46 6.10 2.47 1.01
CA TYR A 46 5.22 1.58 0.28
C TYR A 46 4.01 1.19 1.12
N ASN A 47 4.26 0.80 2.37
CA ASN A 47 3.18 0.41 3.27
C ASN A 47 2.26 1.59 3.58
N GLN A 48 2.81 2.78 3.77
CA GLN A 48 2.01 3.96 4.04
C GLN A 48 1.07 4.28 2.87
N LYS A 49 1.52 4.08 1.65
CA LYS A 49 0.66 4.29 0.49
C LYS A 49 -0.52 3.33 0.45
N LEU A 50 -0.34 2.14 0.99
CA LEU A 50 -1.43 1.17 1.09
C LEU A 50 -2.41 1.52 2.22
N GLY A 51 -1.97 2.32 3.19
CA GLY A 51 -2.81 2.70 4.32
C GLY A 51 -2.29 2.22 5.66
N TYR A 52 -1.14 1.56 5.69
CA TYR A 52 -0.54 1.15 6.95
C TYR A 52 -0.18 2.35 7.80
N LYS A 53 -0.42 2.23 9.09
CA LYS A 53 -0.04 3.24 10.06
C LYS A 53 0.88 2.63 11.09
N THR A 54 1.91 3.37 11.49
CA THR A 54 2.80 2.93 12.55
C THR A 54 2.06 3.00 13.87
N ILE A 55 1.94 1.88 14.55
CA ILE A 55 1.23 1.81 15.84
C ILE A 55 2.19 1.68 17.01
N ARG A 56 3.42 1.25 16.74
CA ARG A 56 4.37 1.01 17.83
C ARG A 56 5.77 0.91 17.25
N THR A 57 6.76 1.28 18.07
CA THR A 57 8.15 1.01 17.75
C THR A 57 8.68 -0.04 18.72
N GLU A 58 9.52 -0.92 18.23
CA GLU A 58 10.10 -1.99 19.02
C GLU A 58 11.63 -1.96 18.90
N GLU A 59 12.29 -2.71 19.76
CA GLU A 59 13.74 -2.87 19.73
C GLU A 59 14.44 -1.50 19.72
N GLN A 60 14.05 -0.66 20.67
CA GLN A 60 14.64 0.64 20.87
C GLN A 60 14.52 1.55 19.63
N GLY A 61 13.41 1.40 18.92
CA GLY A 61 13.12 2.22 17.75
C GLY A 61 13.68 1.69 16.45
N SER A 62 14.31 0.52 16.45
CA SER A 62 14.87 -0.04 15.22
C SER A 62 13.86 -0.77 14.37
N VAL A 63 12.70 -1.13 14.93
CA VAL A 63 11.64 -1.82 14.20
C VAL A 63 10.32 -1.09 14.42
N LEU A 64 9.60 -0.88 13.34
CA LEU A 64 8.26 -0.28 13.37
C LEU A 64 7.23 -1.37 13.20
N GLU A 65 6.21 -1.36 14.06
CA GLU A 65 5.06 -2.21 13.86
C GLU A 65 3.96 -1.38 13.20
N MET A 66 3.47 -1.83 12.06
CA MET A 66 2.49 -1.11 11.27
C MET A 66 1.22 -1.93 11.17
N LEU A 67 0.09 -1.25 11.12
CA LEU A 67 -1.22 -1.87 11.08
C LEU A 67 -2.00 -1.34 9.90
N LEU A 68 -2.65 -2.24 9.17
CA LEU A 68 -3.53 -1.91 8.07
C LEU A 68 -4.93 -2.37 8.39
N THR A 69 -5.86 -1.42 8.48
CA THR A 69 -7.27 -1.71 8.64
C THR A 69 -7.98 -1.58 7.29
N PHE A 70 -9.15 -2.18 7.19
CA PHE A 70 -9.95 -2.11 5.97
C PHE A 70 -10.26 -0.65 5.59
N ASN A 71 -10.69 0.15 6.56
CA ASN A 71 -11.00 1.55 6.30
C ASN A 71 -9.78 2.33 5.81
N ASP A 72 -8.65 2.16 6.49
CA ASP A 72 -7.43 2.85 6.08
C ASP A 72 -6.98 2.41 4.70
N TYR A 73 -7.10 1.12 4.41
CA TYR A 73 -6.76 0.59 3.11
C TYR A 73 -7.62 1.23 2.02
N GLN A 74 -8.94 1.24 2.22
CA GLN A 74 -9.84 1.81 1.23
C GLN A 74 -9.56 3.28 0.98
N ASN A 75 -9.40 4.05 2.05
CA ASN A 75 -9.17 5.49 1.92
C ASN A 75 -7.85 5.79 1.23
N SER A 76 -6.80 5.07 1.61
CA SER A 76 -5.46 5.34 1.07
C SER A 76 -5.30 4.88 -0.36
N THR A 77 -5.97 3.80 -0.76
CA THR A 77 -5.82 3.26 -2.10
C THR A 77 -6.84 3.78 -3.10
N LYS A 78 -7.80 4.57 -2.64
CA LYS A 78 -8.84 5.08 -3.53
C LYS A 78 -8.24 5.87 -4.70
N MET A 79 -7.33 6.76 -4.40
CA MET A 79 -6.70 7.56 -5.46
C MET A 79 -5.81 6.72 -6.36
N LEU A 80 -5.08 5.76 -5.78
CA LEU A 80 -4.26 4.86 -6.57
C LEU A 80 -5.10 4.07 -7.56
N LYS A 81 -6.24 3.56 -7.11
CA LYS A 81 -7.14 2.78 -7.96
C LYS A 81 -7.72 3.66 -9.07
N GLN A 82 -8.08 4.89 -8.76
CA GLN A 82 -8.58 5.82 -9.76
C GLN A 82 -7.50 6.11 -10.81
N PHE A 83 -6.28 6.31 -10.34
CA PHE A 83 -5.17 6.60 -11.24
C PHE A 83 -4.91 5.40 -12.17
N LEU A 84 -4.88 4.20 -11.63
CA LEU A 84 -4.68 3.00 -12.43
C LEU A 84 -5.80 2.81 -13.46
N SER A 85 -7.03 3.09 -13.06
CA SER A 85 -8.18 2.99 -13.95
C SER A 85 -8.06 3.99 -15.10
N ARG A 86 -7.64 5.22 -14.81
CA ARG A 86 -7.43 6.23 -15.85
C ARG A 86 -6.34 5.82 -16.82
N SER A 87 -5.26 5.25 -16.30
CA SER A 87 -4.16 4.80 -17.15
C SER A 87 -4.64 3.74 -18.14
N VAL A 88 -5.46 2.81 -17.69
CA VAL A 88 -6.02 1.77 -18.55
C VAL A 88 -6.92 2.40 -19.62
N LYS A 89 -7.78 3.33 -19.22
CA LYS A 89 -8.66 4.00 -20.16
C LYS A 89 -7.89 4.78 -21.21
N ASN A 90 -6.84 5.48 -20.78
CA ASN A 90 -6.03 6.27 -21.69
C ASN A 90 -5.36 5.40 -22.74
N LYS A 91 -4.93 4.21 -22.37
CA LYS A 91 -4.33 3.28 -23.32
C LYS A 91 -5.31 2.85 -24.39
N ARG A 92 -6.57 2.80 -24.08
CA ARG A 92 -7.59 2.39 -25.04
C ARG A 92 -7.96 3.48 -26.01
N GLY A 93 -7.79 4.71 -25.58
CA GLY A 93 -8.02 5.85 -26.43
C GLY A 93 -6.85 6.09 -27.34
#